data_112bc8b94d6569581e425c08f70e6133
#
_entry.id   112bc8b94d6569581e425c08f70e6133
#
_cell.length_a   1.000
_cell.length_b   1.000
_cell.length_c   1.000
_cell.angle_alpha   90.00
_cell.angle_beta   90.00
_cell.angle_gamma   90.00
#
_symmetry.space_group_name_H-M   'P 1'
#
loop_
_entity.id
_entity.type
_entity.pdbx_description
1 polymer ?
#
loop_
_entity_poly.entity_id
_entity_poly.type
_entity_poly.pdbx_seq_one_letter_code
_entity_poly.pdbx_strand_id
1 'polypeptide(L)'
;MKKLFAQIMKFGIVGVICFLIDYVITLGVSWALRSGGMGVKNAALIGAIFGFTISVIINYILSMKYVFTRKEDMDRKREFVIFVILSLIGLGLNELIIAFSIDVVYVHVSALAEILSPGMATAFAKIVATGVVMVYNFITRKMFLEQKEEKTEDAETEEG
;
A
#
# COMPACT_ATOMS: atom_id res chain seq x y z
N MET A 1 11.71 19.78 4.49
CA MET A 1 10.27 19.50 4.68
C MET A 1 9.47 19.50 3.37
N LYS A 2 9.60 20.49 2.47
CA LYS A 2 8.86 20.53 1.19
C LYS A 2 9.11 19.31 0.28
N LYS A 3 10.37 18.82 0.18
CA LYS A 3 10.71 17.63 -0.62
C LYS A 3 10.01 16.35 -0.10
N LEU A 4 10.01 16.13 1.23
CA LEU A 4 9.38 14.97 1.85
C LEU A 4 7.86 14.99 1.66
N PHE A 5 7.22 16.14 1.84
CA PHE A 5 5.78 16.30 1.62
C PHE A 5 5.40 15.98 0.15
N ALA A 6 6.16 16.52 -0.81
CA ALA A 6 5.94 16.23 -2.23
C ALA A 6 6.13 14.72 -2.54
N GLN A 7 7.08 14.06 -1.88
CA GLN A 7 7.31 12.62 -2.03
C GLN A 7 6.12 11.80 -1.48
N ILE A 8 5.59 12.16 -0.31
CA ILE A 8 4.40 11.53 0.29
C ILE A 8 3.18 11.71 -0.64
N MET A 9 2.97 12.91 -1.17
CA MET A 9 1.87 13.18 -2.09
C MET A 9 1.97 12.35 -3.37
N LYS A 10 3.16 12.27 -3.98
CA LYS A 10 3.41 11.41 -5.15
C LYS A 10 3.13 9.94 -4.83
N PHE A 11 3.58 9.46 -3.66
CA PHE A 11 3.32 8.11 -3.21
C PHE A 11 1.83 7.82 -3.04
N GLY A 12 1.08 8.76 -2.44
CA GLY A 12 -0.37 8.66 -2.32
C GLY A 12 -1.09 8.58 -3.67
N ILE A 13 -0.69 9.42 -4.63
CA ILE A 13 -1.25 9.39 -5.99
C ILE A 13 -0.98 8.05 -6.68
N VAL A 14 0.26 7.54 -6.60
CA VAL A 14 0.61 6.21 -7.13
C VAL A 14 -0.25 5.13 -6.47
N GLY A 15 -0.44 5.20 -5.15
CA GLY A 15 -1.30 4.27 -4.41
C GLY A 15 -2.75 4.26 -4.91
N VAL A 16 -3.34 5.45 -5.13
CA VAL A 16 -4.70 5.57 -5.69
C VAL A 16 -4.80 4.98 -7.09
N ILE A 17 -3.85 5.29 -7.96
CA ILE A 17 -3.82 4.73 -9.33
C ILE A 17 -3.76 3.20 -9.29
N CYS A 18 -2.88 2.64 -8.45
CA CYS A 18 -2.74 1.19 -8.32
C CYS A 18 -3.98 0.52 -7.72
N PHE A 19 -4.64 1.17 -6.77
CA PHE A 19 -5.93 0.72 -6.24
C PHE A 19 -7.01 0.65 -7.32
N LEU A 20 -7.13 1.66 -8.17
CA LEU A 20 -8.08 1.66 -9.27
C LEU A 20 -7.79 0.54 -10.28
N ILE A 21 -6.52 0.31 -10.59
CA ILE A 21 -6.07 -0.78 -11.48
C ILE A 21 -6.43 -2.14 -10.87
N ASP A 22 -6.11 -2.35 -9.59
CA ASP A 22 -6.48 -3.57 -8.85
C ASP A 22 -7.99 -3.83 -8.93
N TYR A 23 -8.76 -2.81 -8.62
CA TYR A 23 -10.22 -2.89 -8.61
C TYR A 23 -10.79 -3.26 -9.98
N VAL A 24 -10.37 -2.60 -11.05
CA VAL A 24 -10.84 -2.85 -12.41
C VAL A 24 -10.47 -4.26 -12.87
N ILE A 25 -9.24 -4.71 -12.61
CA ILE A 25 -8.78 -6.05 -12.98
C ILE A 25 -9.53 -7.11 -12.18
N THR A 26 -9.69 -6.92 -10.88
CA THR A 26 -10.43 -7.83 -9.99
C THR A 26 -11.87 -8.02 -10.50
N LEU A 27 -12.56 -6.94 -10.83
CA LEU A 27 -13.91 -7.00 -11.36
C LEU A 27 -13.96 -7.67 -12.74
N GLY A 28 -13.07 -7.28 -13.65
CA GLY A 28 -13.04 -7.81 -15.02
C GLY A 28 -12.78 -9.31 -15.06
N VAL A 29 -11.76 -9.78 -14.31
CA VAL A 29 -11.44 -11.21 -14.21
C VAL A 29 -12.58 -11.98 -13.54
N SER A 30 -13.12 -11.46 -12.43
CA SER A 30 -14.24 -12.10 -11.72
C SER A 30 -15.46 -12.21 -12.61
N TRP A 31 -15.77 -11.18 -13.38
CA TRP A 31 -16.89 -11.20 -14.34
C TRP A 31 -16.67 -12.24 -15.44
N ALA A 32 -15.50 -12.28 -16.06
CA ALA A 32 -15.17 -13.24 -17.11
C ALA A 32 -15.27 -14.70 -16.63
N LEU A 33 -14.73 -14.99 -15.44
CA LEU A 33 -14.79 -16.34 -14.84
C LEU A 33 -16.22 -16.75 -14.47
N ARG A 34 -17.03 -15.82 -13.98
CA ARG A 34 -18.45 -16.07 -13.70
C ARG A 34 -19.25 -16.34 -14.97
N SER A 35 -18.99 -15.62 -16.06
CA SER A 35 -19.60 -15.86 -17.37
C SER A 35 -19.24 -17.25 -17.93
N GLY A 36 -18.06 -17.78 -17.56
CA GLY A 36 -17.63 -19.15 -17.85
C GLY A 36 -18.19 -20.23 -16.91
N GLY A 37 -19.12 -19.88 -16.00
CA GLY A 37 -19.79 -20.84 -15.10
C GLY A 37 -19.12 -21.04 -13.74
N MET A 38 -18.07 -20.25 -13.41
CA MET A 38 -17.43 -20.34 -12.09
C MET A 38 -18.29 -19.72 -10.98
N GLY A 39 -18.32 -20.37 -9.81
CA GLY A 39 -19.03 -19.85 -8.64
C GLY A 39 -18.46 -18.49 -8.18
N VAL A 40 -19.36 -17.62 -7.67
CA VAL A 40 -19.05 -16.20 -7.31
C VAL A 40 -17.83 -16.09 -6.40
N LYS A 41 -17.74 -16.92 -5.36
CA LYS A 41 -16.64 -16.88 -4.37
C LYS A 41 -15.29 -17.17 -5.03
N ASN A 42 -15.18 -18.22 -5.83
CA ASN A 42 -13.94 -18.61 -6.49
C ASN A 42 -13.52 -17.61 -7.57
N ALA A 43 -14.47 -17.10 -8.34
CA ALA A 43 -14.23 -16.07 -9.33
C ALA A 43 -13.71 -14.78 -8.68
N ALA A 44 -14.29 -14.35 -7.55
CA ALA A 44 -13.85 -13.17 -6.83
C ALA A 44 -12.42 -13.36 -6.23
N LEU A 45 -12.13 -14.54 -5.69
CA LEU A 45 -10.81 -14.84 -5.14
C LEU A 45 -9.73 -14.82 -6.22
N ILE A 46 -9.97 -15.47 -7.34
CA ILE A 46 -9.03 -15.47 -8.48
C ILE A 46 -8.87 -14.07 -9.04
N GLY A 47 -9.98 -13.33 -9.22
CA GLY A 47 -9.94 -11.94 -9.64
C GLY A 47 -9.07 -11.07 -8.73
N ALA A 48 -9.22 -11.20 -7.41
CA ALA A 48 -8.43 -10.47 -6.43
C ALA A 48 -6.93 -10.82 -6.50
N ILE A 49 -6.57 -12.09 -6.72
CA ILE A 49 -5.17 -12.50 -6.88
C ILE A 49 -4.56 -11.83 -8.12
N PHE A 50 -5.27 -11.83 -9.25
CA PHE A 50 -4.79 -11.19 -10.49
C PHE A 50 -4.70 -9.67 -10.32
N GLY A 51 -5.73 -9.03 -9.76
CA GLY A 51 -5.75 -7.59 -9.50
C GLY A 51 -4.59 -7.17 -8.62
N PHE A 52 -4.42 -7.81 -7.46
CA PHE A 52 -3.34 -7.55 -6.54
C PHE A 52 -1.95 -7.74 -7.19
N THR A 53 -1.74 -8.85 -7.89
CA THR A 53 -0.45 -9.15 -8.51
C THR A 53 -0.06 -8.07 -9.52
N ILE A 54 -0.97 -7.71 -10.42
CA ILE A 54 -0.71 -6.70 -11.45
C ILE A 54 -0.53 -5.32 -10.81
N SER A 55 -1.37 -4.96 -9.84
CA SER A 55 -1.28 -3.67 -9.16
C SER A 55 0.02 -3.49 -8.39
N VAL A 56 0.51 -4.55 -7.73
CA VAL A 56 1.81 -4.51 -7.02
C VAL A 56 2.97 -4.31 -7.98
N ILE A 57 2.96 -4.96 -9.15
CA ILE A 57 4.00 -4.76 -10.17
C ILE A 57 3.99 -3.31 -10.67
N ILE A 58 2.81 -2.78 -10.99
CA ILE A 58 2.68 -1.40 -11.45
C ILE A 58 3.07 -0.41 -10.33
N ASN A 59 2.66 -0.68 -9.11
CA ASN A 59 3.03 0.14 -7.95
C ASN A 59 4.55 0.17 -7.74
N TYR A 60 5.24 -0.96 -7.88
CA TYR A 60 6.69 -1.02 -7.84
C TYR A 60 7.32 -0.14 -8.93
N ILE A 61 6.89 -0.30 -10.19
CA ILE A 61 7.43 0.46 -11.33
C ILE A 61 7.23 1.97 -11.12
N LEU A 62 6.01 2.38 -10.78
CA LEU A 62 5.68 3.80 -10.60
C LEU A 62 6.37 4.41 -9.37
N SER A 63 6.42 3.68 -8.26
CA SER A 63 7.09 4.14 -7.04
C SER A 63 8.57 4.33 -7.25
N MET A 64 9.24 3.38 -7.92
CA MET A 64 10.68 3.46 -8.20
C MET A 64 11.03 4.43 -9.32
N LYS A 65 10.09 4.81 -10.14
CA LYS A 65 10.30 5.80 -11.21
C LYS A 65 10.02 7.24 -10.75
N TYR A 66 9.01 7.45 -9.90
CA TYR A 66 8.48 8.80 -9.62
C TYR A 66 8.55 9.22 -8.15
N VAL A 67 8.72 8.28 -7.22
CA VAL A 67 8.65 8.53 -5.78
C VAL A 67 10.00 8.40 -5.09
N PHE A 68 10.68 7.27 -5.29
CA PHE A 68 11.91 6.94 -4.58
C PHE A 68 13.14 7.01 -5.48
N THR A 69 14.25 7.50 -4.94
CA THR A 69 15.56 7.40 -5.59
C THR A 69 16.14 6.02 -5.32
N ARG A 70 16.43 5.26 -6.37
CA ARG A 70 16.92 3.88 -6.26
C ARG A 70 18.33 3.82 -5.66
N LYS A 71 18.58 2.75 -4.90
CA LYS A 71 19.93 2.40 -4.48
C LYS A 71 20.73 1.87 -5.68
N GLU A 72 21.92 2.42 -5.92
CA GLU A 72 22.78 2.02 -7.03
C GLU A 72 23.39 0.63 -6.85
N ASP A 73 23.61 0.23 -5.59
CA ASP A 73 24.20 -1.04 -5.19
C ASP A 73 23.19 -2.21 -5.06
N MET A 74 21.89 -1.93 -5.28
CA MET A 74 20.86 -2.95 -5.12
C MET A 74 20.41 -3.56 -6.45
N ASP A 75 20.50 -4.88 -6.57
CA ASP A 75 19.96 -5.63 -7.71
C ASP A 75 18.43 -5.47 -7.80
N ARG A 76 17.92 -5.27 -9.02
CA ARG A 76 16.49 -5.03 -9.28
C ARG A 76 15.58 -6.17 -8.83
N LYS A 77 16.05 -7.40 -8.90
CA LYS A 77 15.28 -8.57 -8.42
C LYS A 77 15.12 -8.50 -6.90
N ARG A 78 16.21 -8.20 -6.19
CA ARG A 78 16.18 -8.03 -4.73
C ARG A 78 15.29 -6.84 -4.32
N GLU A 79 15.40 -5.73 -5.02
CA GLU A 79 14.56 -4.53 -4.83
C GLU A 79 13.06 -4.89 -4.96
N PHE A 80 12.70 -5.61 -6.04
CA PHE A 80 11.33 -6.05 -6.28
C PHE A 80 10.82 -7.03 -5.21
N VAL A 81 11.63 -8.01 -4.83
CA VAL A 81 11.25 -8.98 -3.77
C VAL A 81 11.00 -8.27 -2.44
N ILE A 82 11.87 -7.35 -2.03
CA ILE A 82 11.67 -6.56 -0.82
C ILE A 82 10.37 -5.74 -0.92
N PHE A 83 10.13 -5.11 -2.07
CA PHE A 83 8.91 -4.34 -2.30
C PHE A 83 7.64 -5.20 -2.15
N VAL A 84 7.63 -6.41 -2.71
CA VAL A 84 6.51 -7.35 -2.61
C VAL A 84 6.30 -7.80 -1.16
N ILE A 85 7.37 -8.16 -0.45
CA ILE A 85 7.29 -8.56 0.97
C ILE A 85 6.69 -7.44 1.81
N LEU A 86 7.18 -6.20 1.65
CA LEU A 86 6.64 -5.05 2.38
C LEU A 86 5.16 -4.80 2.04
N SER A 87 4.76 -5.03 0.78
CA SER A 87 3.36 -4.90 0.36
C SER A 87 2.46 -5.96 1.01
N LEU A 88 2.94 -7.21 1.11
CA LEU A 88 2.20 -8.29 1.77
C LEU A 88 2.08 -8.04 3.29
N ILE A 89 3.12 -7.54 3.94
CA ILE A 89 3.05 -7.13 5.34
C ILE A 89 2.04 -6.00 5.52
N GLY A 90 2.06 -5.00 4.63
CA GLY A 90 1.09 -3.90 4.62
C GLY A 90 -0.35 -4.39 4.47
N LEU A 91 -0.59 -5.38 3.61
CA LEU A 91 -1.90 -6.03 3.46
C LEU A 91 -2.33 -6.72 4.76
N GLY A 92 -1.44 -7.50 5.38
CA GLY A 92 -1.72 -8.13 6.68
C GLY A 92 -2.03 -7.13 7.78
N LEU A 93 -1.28 -6.02 7.86
CA LEU A 93 -1.53 -4.92 8.79
C LEU A 93 -2.91 -4.28 8.56
N ASN A 94 -3.30 -4.09 7.29
CA ASN A 94 -4.62 -3.55 6.96
C ASN A 94 -5.74 -4.41 7.55
N GLU A 95 -5.69 -5.72 7.32
CA GLU A 95 -6.69 -6.65 7.84
C GLU A 95 -6.70 -6.70 9.38
N LEU A 96 -5.51 -6.71 10.01
CA LEU A 96 -5.39 -6.68 11.47
C LEU A 96 -5.99 -5.40 12.08
N ILE A 97 -5.74 -4.24 11.48
CA ILE A 97 -6.29 -2.97 11.98
C ILE A 97 -7.81 -2.95 11.82
N ILE A 98 -8.35 -3.42 10.70
CA ILE A 98 -9.79 -3.50 10.49
C ILE A 98 -10.42 -4.45 11.51
N ALA A 99 -9.89 -5.66 11.66
CA ALA A 99 -10.38 -6.65 12.64
C ALA A 99 -10.34 -6.08 14.05
N PHE A 100 -9.21 -5.50 14.49
CA PHE A 100 -9.09 -4.88 15.79
C PHE A 100 -10.10 -3.73 15.99
N SER A 101 -10.29 -2.90 14.98
CA SER A 101 -11.23 -1.77 15.04
C SER A 101 -12.68 -2.23 15.20
N ILE A 102 -13.06 -3.33 14.57
CA ILE A 102 -14.43 -3.87 14.64
C ILE A 102 -14.61 -4.75 15.88
N ASP A 103 -13.74 -5.74 16.06
CA ASP A 103 -13.94 -6.77 17.08
C ASP A 103 -13.63 -6.28 18.51
N VAL A 104 -12.76 -5.27 18.63
CA VAL A 104 -12.36 -4.72 19.93
C VAL A 104 -12.95 -3.33 20.16
N VAL A 105 -12.65 -2.38 19.28
CA VAL A 105 -13.03 -0.98 19.53
C VAL A 105 -14.53 -0.78 19.38
N TYR A 106 -15.12 -1.19 18.27
CA TYR A 106 -16.54 -0.96 18.00
C TYR A 106 -17.45 -1.76 18.96
N VAL A 107 -17.08 -3.03 19.28
CA VAL A 107 -17.87 -3.89 20.16
C VAL A 107 -17.82 -3.42 21.63
N HIS A 108 -16.65 -2.94 22.10
CA HIS A 108 -16.48 -2.59 23.53
C HIS A 108 -16.74 -1.11 23.83
N VAL A 109 -16.82 -0.24 22.84
CA VAL A 109 -17.13 1.17 23.05
C VAL A 109 -18.59 1.42 22.69
N SER A 110 -19.49 1.29 23.66
CA SER A 110 -20.94 1.42 23.49
C SER A 110 -21.36 2.73 22.81
N ALA A 111 -20.67 3.83 23.11
CA ALA A 111 -20.92 5.13 22.47
C ALA A 111 -20.71 5.10 20.95
N LEU A 112 -19.81 4.27 20.42
CA LEU A 112 -19.63 4.11 18.99
C LEU A 112 -20.76 3.29 18.36
N ALA A 113 -21.24 2.25 19.05
CA ALA A 113 -22.35 1.44 18.58
C ALA A 113 -23.69 2.18 18.57
N GLU A 114 -23.84 3.21 19.40
CA GLU A 114 -25.01 4.08 19.41
C GLU A 114 -25.01 5.10 18.24
N ILE A 115 -23.82 5.54 17.79
CA ILE A 115 -23.67 6.60 16.79
C ILE A 115 -23.48 6.01 15.38
N LEU A 116 -22.76 4.88 15.26
CA LEU A 116 -22.36 4.31 13.98
C LEU A 116 -23.09 2.99 13.72
N SER A 117 -23.68 2.86 12.54
CA SER A 117 -24.13 1.54 12.06
C SER A 117 -22.90 0.62 11.80
N PRO A 118 -23.07 -0.72 11.82
CA PRO A 118 -21.97 -1.63 11.53
C PRO A 118 -21.24 -1.37 10.21
N GLY A 119 -21.99 -0.98 9.17
CA GLY A 119 -21.43 -0.61 7.88
C GLY A 119 -20.59 0.68 7.92
N MET A 120 -21.03 1.69 8.67
CA MET A 120 -20.27 2.93 8.87
C MET A 120 -19.01 2.67 9.69
N ALA A 121 -19.11 1.86 10.74
CA ALA A 121 -17.95 1.47 11.56
C ALA A 121 -16.88 0.75 10.69
N THR A 122 -17.30 -0.18 9.85
CA THR A 122 -16.39 -0.88 8.91
C THR A 122 -15.75 0.08 7.92
N ALA A 123 -16.52 1.02 7.34
CA ALA A 123 -15.98 2.00 6.41
C ALA A 123 -14.94 2.92 7.10
N PHE A 124 -15.21 3.33 8.33
CA PHE A 124 -14.31 4.16 9.13
C PHE A 124 -13.02 3.42 9.48
N ALA A 125 -13.15 2.16 9.94
CA ALA A 125 -12.01 1.27 10.21
C ALA A 125 -11.12 1.10 8.98
N LYS A 126 -11.73 0.93 7.80
CA LYS A 126 -10.99 0.81 6.53
C LYS A 126 -10.24 2.08 6.15
N ILE A 127 -10.82 3.26 6.37
CA ILE A 127 -10.14 4.54 6.12
C ILE A 127 -8.92 4.68 7.04
N VAL A 128 -9.08 4.41 8.33
CA VAL A 128 -7.99 4.46 9.31
C VAL A 128 -6.89 3.46 8.96
N ALA A 129 -7.26 2.20 8.70
CA ALA A 129 -6.31 1.15 8.29
C ALA A 129 -5.53 1.55 7.04
N THR A 130 -6.21 2.06 6.02
CA THR A 130 -5.57 2.52 4.77
C THR A 130 -4.57 3.65 5.04
N GLY A 131 -4.92 4.64 5.87
CA GLY A 131 -4.01 5.72 6.25
C GLY A 131 -2.76 5.22 6.98
N VAL A 132 -2.93 4.33 7.97
CA VAL A 132 -1.81 3.75 8.72
C VAL A 132 -0.91 2.92 7.80
N VAL A 133 -1.50 2.08 6.95
CA VAL A 133 -0.74 1.23 6.01
C VAL A 133 -0.03 2.07 4.94
N MET A 134 -0.62 3.18 4.50
CA MET A 134 0.05 4.11 3.58
C MET A 134 1.32 4.69 4.22
N VAL A 135 1.24 5.12 5.47
CA VAL A 135 2.40 5.64 6.22
C VAL A 135 3.45 4.54 6.42
N TYR A 136 3.04 3.35 6.84
CA TYR A 136 3.92 2.19 6.97
C TYR A 136 4.64 1.87 5.66
N ASN A 137 3.91 1.74 4.56
CA ASN A 137 4.47 1.44 3.24
C ASN A 137 5.44 2.53 2.76
N PHE A 138 5.11 3.80 3.00
CA PHE A 138 6.01 4.90 2.65
C PHE A 138 7.32 4.84 3.44
N ILE A 139 7.24 4.71 4.76
CA ILE A 139 8.42 4.70 5.64
C ILE A 139 9.31 3.50 5.33
N THR A 140 8.73 2.29 5.27
CA THR A 140 9.51 1.06 5.03
C THR A 140 10.15 1.05 3.66
N ARG A 141 9.45 1.46 2.61
CA ARG A 141 10.04 1.56 1.27
C ARG A 141 11.14 2.62 1.22
N LYS A 142 10.95 3.77 1.85
CA LYS A 142 11.98 4.80 1.97
C LYS A 142 13.23 4.27 2.70
N MET A 143 13.06 3.53 3.78
CA MET A 143 14.18 2.98 4.55
C MET A 143 14.94 1.87 3.80
N PHE A 144 14.23 0.97 3.14
CA PHE A 144 14.83 -0.22 2.55
C PHE A 144 15.24 -0.05 1.08
N LEU A 145 14.54 0.78 0.32
CA LEU A 145 14.68 0.89 -1.13
C LEU A 145 15.25 2.22 -1.62
N GLU A 146 15.16 3.30 -0.82
CA GLU A 146 15.68 4.60 -1.21
C GLU A 146 17.14 4.76 -0.84
N GLN A 147 17.93 5.34 -1.76
CA GLN A 147 19.31 5.73 -1.49
C GLN A 147 19.32 6.90 -0.49
N LYS A 148 20.12 6.77 0.56
CA LYS A 148 20.35 7.88 1.47
C LYS A 148 21.17 8.94 0.74
N GLU A 149 20.73 10.20 0.78
CA GLU A 149 21.60 11.31 0.39
C GLU A 149 22.82 11.26 1.31
N GLU A 150 24.01 10.97 0.77
CA GLU A 150 25.26 11.21 1.48
C GLU A 150 25.32 12.71 1.75
N LYS A 151 25.38 13.07 3.03
CA LYS A 151 25.73 14.43 3.42
C LYS A 151 27.15 14.67 2.93
N THR A 152 27.32 15.47 1.91
CA THR A 152 28.58 16.10 1.55
C THR A 152 28.94 17.11 2.64
N GLU A 153 29.41 16.61 3.78
CA GLU A 153 29.91 17.42 4.90
C GLU A 153 31.45 17.57 4.88
N ASP A 154 32.14 17.00 3.87
CA ASP A 154 33.61 16.99 3.85
C ASP A 154 34.26 17.88 2.76
N ALA A 155 33.57 18.88 2.23
CA ALA A 155 34.12 19.76 1.19
C ALA A 155 34.44 21.20 1.64
N GLU A 156 34.40 21.54 2.92
CA GLU A 156 34.70 22.90 3.40
C GLU A 156 35.87 22.99 4.41
N THR A 157 36.72 21.97 4.50
CA THR A 157 37.86 22.02 5.47
C THR A 157 39.27 21.95 4.84
N GLU A 158 39.41 22.13 3.54
CA GLU A 158 40.74 22.19 2.88
C GLU A 158 41.03 23.50 2.11
N GLU A 159 40.38 24.60 2.42
CA GLU A 159 40.84 25.93 1.99
C GLU A 159 40.79 26.90 3.22
N GLY A 160 41.79 26.79 4.09
CA GLY A 160 42.04 27.71 5.16
C GLY A 160 43.50 27.72 5.52
#